data_820ff3d93948c92917bf4f1502bf998b
#
_entry.id   820ff3d93948c92917bf4f1502bf998b
#
_cell.length_a   1.000
_cell.length_b   1.000
_cell.length_c   1.000
_cell.angle_alpha   90.00
_cell.angle_beta   90.00
_cell.angle_gamma   90.00
#
_symmetry.space_group_name_H-M   'P 1'
#
loop_
_entity.id
_entity.type
_entity.pdbx_description
1 polymer ?
#
loop_
_entity_poly.entity_id
_entity_poly.type
_entity_poly.pdbx_seq_one_letter_code
_entity_poly.pdbx_strand_id
1 'polypeptide(L)'
;KNTRFEDYVVRKWYIDPQEPISEFINDLTGITDSDIRAEAYSHEHVARELSELIKEHKCFVNPVTWGGGDSVELLAEFCKNHADFPHFGRRWIDVKTWYTYLMLTRGKAASGGLASAMGYFKLHFKGKAHRADIDAQNTLALFFKLLERQAKLESILDSAKTV
;
A
#
# COMPACT_ATOMS: atom_id res chain seq x y z
N LYS A 1 -5.11 20.73 -3.76
CA LYS A 1 -4.27 20.95 -2.57
C LYS A 1 -3.14 19.93 -2.65
N ASN A 2 -1.88 20.37 -2.56
CA ASN A 2 -0.75 19.46 -2.52
C ASN A 2 -0.78 18.73 -1.18
N THR A 3 -1.18 17.47 -1.19
CA THR A 3 -1.08 16.59 -0.02
C THR A 3 0.42 16.39 0.27
N ARG A 4 0.84 16.71 1.48
CA ARG A 4 2.22 16.45 1.90
C ARG A 4 2.32 15.02 2.41
N PHE A 5 3.47 14.41 2.24
CA PHE A 5 3.74 13.06 2.75
C PHE A 5 3.50 12.93 4.28
N GLU A 6 3.65 14.03 5.02
CA GLU A 6 3.48 14.08 6.49
C GLU A 6 2.01 14.15 6.93
N ASP A 7 1.09 14.46 6.00
CA ASP A 7 -0.34 14.65 6.27
C ASP A 7 -1.12 13.36 5.96
N TYR A 8 -0.80 12.25 6.62
CA TYR A 8 -1.52 11.00 6.45
C TYR A 8 -2.01 10.40 7.76
N VAL A 9 -3.11 9.68 7.68
CA VAL A 9 -3.70 8.93 8.80
C VAL A 9 -3.39 7.46 8.63
N VAL A 10 -2.93 6.82 9.70
CA VAL A 10 -2.70 5.38 9.75
C VAL A 10 -3.85 4.71 10.48
N ARG A 11 -4.41 3.67 9.86
CA ARG A 11 -5.33 2.73 10.50
C ARG A 11 -4.81 1.32 10.24
N LYS A 12 -4.98 0.47 11.24
CA LYS A 12 -4.62 -0.94 11.19
C LYS A 12 -5.72 -1.74 11.85
N TRP A 13 -6.14 -2.79 11.22
CA TRP A 13 -7.04 -3.78 11.78
C TRP A 13 -6.41 -5.16 11.66
N TYR A 14 -6.54 -5.98 12.68
CA TYR A 14 -6.45 -7.41 12.53
C TYR A 14 -7.83 -7.92 12.15
N ILE A 15 -7.88 -8.79 11.14
CA ILE A 15 -9.10 -9.45 10.71
C ILE A 15 -9.01 -10.91 11.17
N ASP A 16 -10.08 -11.43 11.76
CA ASP A 16 -10.10 -12.81 12.21
C ASP A 16 -9.99 -13.75 11.00
N PRO A 17 -8.91 -14.54 10.87
CA PRO A 17 -8.73 -15.47 9.76
C PRO A 17 -9.60 -16.71 9.86
N GLN A 18 -10.31 -16.91 11.00
CA GLN A 18 -11.12 -18.09 11.33
C GLN A 18 -10.32 -19.41 11.36
N GLU A 19 -9.01 -19.30 11.42
CA GLU A 19 -8.08 -20.43 11.52
C GLU A 19 -6.84 -20.00 12.33
N PRO A 20 -6.10 -20.95 12.93
CA PRO A 20 -4.89 -20.62 13.67
C PRO A 20 -3.81 -20.01 12.78
N ILE A 21 -3.06 -19.06 13.33
CA ILE A 21 -1.89 -18.49 12.66
C ILE A 21 -0.81 -19.56 12.52
N SER A 22 -0.41 -19.88 11.29
CA SER A 22 0.66 -20.84 11.06
C SER A 22 2.00 -20.31 11.56
N GLU A 23 2.91 -21.22 11.92
CA GLU A 23 4.28 -20.89 12.32
C GLU A 23 4.99 -20.03 11.26
N PHE A 24 4.79 -20.37 9.99
CA PHE A 24 5.34 -19.57 8.87
C PHE A 24 4.84 -18.12 8.88
N ILE A 25 3.55 -17.89 9.07
CA ILE A 25 2.98 -16.53 9.13
C ILE A 25 3.47 -15.79 10.38
N ASN A 26 3.53 -16.48 11.53
CA ASN A 26 4.05 -15.90 12.75
C ASN A 26 5.52 -15.45 12.59
N ASP A 27 6.39 -16.29 12.05
CA ASP A 27 7.78 -15.98 11.80
C ASP A 27 7.95 -14.79 10.85
N LEU A 28 7.17 -14.79 9.76
CA LEU A 28 7.22 -13.79 8.72
C LEU A 28 6.75 -12.41 9.21
N THR A 29 5.58 -12.36 9.84
CA THR A 29 4.89 -11.13 10.23
C THR A 29 5.10 -10.73 11.68
N GLY A 30 5.31 -11.72 12.56
CA GLY A 30 5.30 -11.59 14.00
C GLY A 30 3.89 -11.48 14.61
N ILE A 31 2.84 -11.81 13.82
CA ILE A 31 1.46 -11.87 14.30
C ILE A 31 1.22 -13.22 14.99
N THR A 32 0.63 -13.19 16.15
CA THR A 32 0.34 -14.41 16.96
C THR A 32 -1.16 -14.64 17.08
N ASP A 33 -1.55 -15.88 17.43
CA ASP A 33 -2.95 -16.18 17.80
C ASP A 33 -3.43 -15.33 19.00
N SER A 34 -2.51 -14.91 19.87
CA SER A 34 -2.84 -14.04 21.00
C SER A 34 -3.25 -12.64 20.52
N ASP A 35 -2.55 -12.09 19.50
CA ASP A 35 -2.89 -10.81 18.91
C ASP A 35 -4.27 -10.86 18.25
N ILE A 36 -4.54 -11.95 17.52
CA ILE A 36 -5.84 -12.16 16.86
C ILE A 36 -6.95 -12.24 17.89
N ARG A 37 -6.79 -13.06 18.93
CA ARG A 37 -7.82 -13.18 19.99
C ARG A 37 -8.08 -11.89 20.75
N ALA A 38 -7.08 -11.02 20.88
CA ALA A 38 -7.19 -9.77 21.63
C ALA A 38 -7.75 -8.61 20.80
N GLU A 39 -7.42 -8.54 19.52
CA GLU A 39 -7.60 -7.33 18.72
C GLU A 39 -8.30 -7.54 17.37
N ALA A 40 -8.65 -8.79 16.98
CA ALA A 40 -9.24 -9.02 15.67
C ALA A 40 -10.71 -8.61 15.58
N TYR A 41 -11.06 -8.11 14.42
CA TYR A 41 -12.40 -7.70 14.04
C TYR A 41 -12.95 -8.62 12.94
N SER A 42 -14.28 -8.63 12.79
CA SER A 42 -14.91 -9.26 11.64
C SER A 42 -14.66 -8.50 10.35
N HIS A 43 -14.74 -9.14 9.21
CA HIS A 43 -14.68 -8.53 7.88
C HIS A 43 -15.73 -7.43 7.71
N GLU A 44 -16.95 -7.64 8.20
CA GLU A 44 -18.03 -6.66 8.17
C GLU A 44 -17.68 -5.39 8.96
N HIS A 45 -17.11 -5.55 10.16
CA HIS A 45 -16.67 -4.41 10.96
C HIS A 45 -15.61 -3.59 10.22
N VAL A 46 -14.58 -4.24 9.69
CA VAL A 46 -13.50 -3.58 8.95
C VAL A 46 -14.03 -2.90 7.68
N ALA A 47 -14.95 -3.55 6.94
CA ALA A 47 -15.58 -2.97 5.76
C ALA A 47 -16.31 -1.66 6.07
N ARG A 48 -17.06 -1.64 7.18
CA ARG A 48 -17.76 -0.43 7.64
C ARG A 48 -16.79 0.67 8.02
N GLU A 49 -15.85 0.39 8.92
CA GLU A 49 -14.82 1.35 9.37
C GLU A 49 -14.04 1.96 8.20
N LEU A 50 -13.65 1.12 7.25
CA LEU A 50 -12.91 1.55 6.07
C LEU A 50 -13.76 2.44 5.15
N SER A 51 -15.05 2.12 4.99
CA SER A 51 -16.00 2.93 4.22
C SER A 51 -16.23 4.30 4.87
N GLU A 52 -16.35 4.33 6.19
CA GLU A 52 -16.47 5.57 6.98
C GLU A 52 -15.21 6.43 6.85
N LEU A 53 -14.03 5.83 6.97
CA LEU A 53 -12.74 6.50 6.82
C LEU A 53 -12.60 7.15 5.42
N ILE A 54 -12.92 6.40 4.37
CA ILE A 54 -12.89 6.90 2.99
C ILE A 54 -13.80 8.11 2.83
N LYS A 55 -15.02 8.06 3.40
CA LYS A 55 -15.99 9.12 3.34
C LYS A 55 -15.58 10.35 4.16
N GLU A 56 -15.14 10.15 5.39
CA GLU A 56 -14.71 11.20 6.32
C GLU A 56 -13.56 12.02 5.73
N HIS A 57 -12.53 11.34 5.24
CA HIS A 57 -11.36 11.98 4.68
C HIS A 57 -11.51 12.36 3.20
N LYS A 58 -12.66 12.07 2.57
CA LYS A 58 -12.90 12.31 1.15
C LYS A 58 -11.76 11.75 0.29
N CYS A 59 -11.36 10.52 0.60
CA CYS A 59 -10.25 9.87 -0.06
C CYS A 59 -10.47 9.79 -1.57
N PHE A 60 -9.38 9.95 -2.32
CA PHE A 60 -9.38 9.63 -3.72
C PHE A 60 -9.50 8.10 -3.87
N VAL A 61 -10.57 7.67 -4.57
CA VAL A 61 -10.93 6.26 -4.66
C VAL A 61 -10.09 5.46 -5.65
N ASN A 62 -8.78 5.61 -5.58
CA ASN A 62 -7.82 4.78 -6.30
C ASN A 62 -6.73 4.34 -5.32
N PRO A 63 -6.85 3.15 -4.74
CA PRO A 63 -5.87 2.65 -3.79
C PRO A 63 -4.47 2.56 -4.40
N VAL A 64 -3.48 2.74 -3.56
CA VAL A 64 -2.07 2.63 -3.92
C VAL A 64 -1.51 1.39 -3.25
N THR A 65 -0.95 0.47 -4.02
CA THR A 65 -0.43 -0.81 -3.55
C THR A 65 1.01 -1.05 -4.00
N TRP A 66 1.68 -2.01 -3.37
CA TRP A 66 2.95 -2.56 -3.82
C TRP A 66 2.71 -3.92 -4.46
N GLY A 67 2.37 -3.93 -5.75
CA GLY A 67 2.01 -5.12 -6.50
C GLY A 67 0.52 -5.17 -6.84
N GLY A 68 0.14 -6.05 -7.76
CA GLY A 68 -1.19 -6.05 -8.38
C GLY A 68 -2.20 -7.07 -7.81
N GLY A 69 -1.84 -7.87 -6.79
CA GLY A 69 -2.69 -8.94 -6.26
C GLY A 69 -3.75 -8.46 -5.27
N ASP A 70 -3.43 -7.41 -4.50
CA ASP A 70 -4.22 -7.00 -3.33
C ASP A 70 -5.71 -6.78 -3.60
N SER A 71 -6.07 -6.20 -4.75
CA SER A 71 -7.48 -5.92 -5.08
C SER A 71 -8.32 -7.17 -5.25
N VAL A 72 -7.74 -8.20 -5.85
CA VAL A 72 -8.43 -9.48 -6.12
C VAL A 72 -8.53 -10.29 -4.84
N GLU A 73 -7.43 -10.39 -4.10
CA GLU A 73 -7.35 -11.15 -2.86
C GLU A 73 -8.28 -10.57 -1.78
N LEU A 74 -8.24 -9.25 -1.57
CA LEU A 74 -9.12 -8.58 -0.61
C LEU A 74 -10.59 -8.72 -0.99
N LEU A 75 -10.95 -8.52 -2.25
CA LEU A 75 -12.34 -8.68 -2.69
C LEU A 75 -12.83 -10.11 -2.46
N ALA A 76 -12.01 -11.11 -2.84
CA ALA A 76 -12.36 -12.51 -2.66
C ALA A 76 -12.56 -12.86 -1.19
N GLU A 77 -11.68 -12.37 -0.31
CA GLU A 77 -11.75 -12.64 1.13
C GLU A 77 -12.98 -12.00 1.79
N PHE A 78 -13.31 -10.75 1.45
CA PHE A 78 -14.51 -10.10 1.95
C PHE A 78 -15.79 -10.77 1.44
N CYS A 79 -15.84 -11.13 0.15
CA CYS A 79 -16.99 -11.85 -0.42
C CYS A 79 -17.18 -13.23 0.24
N LYS A 80 -16.11 -13.98 0.47
CA LYS A 80 -16.13 -15.29 1.16
C LYS A 80 -16.74 -15.17 2.56
N ASN A 81 -16.47 -14.07 3.25
CA ASN A 81 -16.96 -13.78 4.59
C ASN A 81 -18.26 -12.96 4.61
N HIS A 82 -18.99 -12.89 3.50
CA HIS A 82 -20.28 -12.20 3.37
C HIS A 82 -20.25 -10.72 3.78
N ALA A 83 -19.10 -10.07 3.64
CA ALA A 83 -18.92 -8.67 3.95
C ALA A 83 -18.85 -7.83 2.67
N ASP A 84 -19.50 -6.66 2.69
CA ASP A 84 -19.43 -5.71 1.59
C ASP A 84 -18.03 -5.09 1.52
N PHE A 85 -17.34 -5.29 0.41
CA PHE A 85 -16.05 -4.65 0.20
C PHE A 85 -16.23 -3.17 -0.18
N PRO A 86 -15.51 -2.24 0.47
CA PRO A 86 -15.62 -0.82 0.15
C PRO A 86 -15.30 -0.53 -1.31
N HIS A 87 -16.04 0.41 -1.91
CA HIS A 87 -15.82 0.77 -3.29
C HIS A 87 -14.57 1.66 -3.44
N PHE A 88 -13.49 1.10 -3.96
CA PHE A 88 -12.24 1.80 -4.26
C PHE A 88 -12.10 2.24 -5.73
N GLY A 89 -13.20 2.27 -6.47
CA GLY A 89 -13.13 2.55 -7.91
C GLY A 89 -12.49 1.39 -8.71
N ARG A 90 -12.29 1.64 -10.01
CA ARG A 90 -11.80 0.59 -10.92
C ARG A 90 -10.29 0.58 -11.10
N ARG A 91 -9.59 1.57 -10.58
CA ARG A 91 -8.16 1.75 -10.86
C ARG A 91 -7.37 1.73 -9.57
N TRP A 92 -6.52 0.74 -9.49
CA TRP A 92 -5.52 0.63 -8.42
C TRP A 92 -4.17 1.09 -8.97
N ILE A 93 -3.43 1.82 -8.18
CA ILE A 93 -2.10 2.33 -8.55
C ILE A 93 -1.06 1.38 -7.99
N ASP A 94 -0.52 0.55 -8.86
CA ASP A 94 0.56 -0.37 -8.51
C ASP A 94 1.92 0.35 -8.60
N VAL A 95 2.48 0.67 -7.44
CA VAL A 95 3.77 1.36 -7.32
C VAL A 95 4.94 0.49 -7.81
N LYS A 96 4.83 -0.83 -7.69
CA LYS A 96 5.84 -1.77 -8.19
C LYS A 96 5.93 -1.73 -9.71
N THR A 97 4.79 -1.66 -10.39
CA THR A 97 4.74 -1.50 -11.85
C THR A 97 5.36 -0.17 -12.28
N TRP A 98 5.07 0.93 -11.59
CA TRP A 98 5.71 2.22 -11.88
C TRP A 98 7.22 2.19 -11.64
N TYR A 99 7.67 1.61 -10.53
CA TYR A 99 9.09 1.41 -10.28
C TYR A 99 9.76 0.56 -11.36
N THR A 100 9.11 -0.53 -11.78
CA THR A 100 9.59 -1.40 -12.87
C THR A 100 9.78 -0.63 -14.16
N TYR A 101 8.76 0.15 -14.57
CA TYR A 101 8.87 1.02 -15.74
C TYR A 101 10.07 1.95 -15.65
N LEU A 102 10.26 2.60 -14.50
CA LEU A 102 11.42 3.48 -14.29
C LEU A 102 12.77 2.76 -14.40
N MET A 103 12.86 1.52 -13.94
CA MET A 103 14.10 0.73 -14.08
C MET A 103 14.37 0.38 -15.54
N LEU A 104 13.34 -0.02 -16.28
CA LEU A 104 13.44 -0.33 -17.70
C LEU A 104 13.90 0.88 -18.53
N THR A 105 13.40 2.07 -18.27
CA THR A 105 13.85 3.31 -18.95
C THR A 105 15.32 3.63 -18.73
N ARG A 106 15.96 2.97 -17.76
CA ARG A 106 17.39 3.11 -17.43
C ARG A 106 18.23 1.91 -17.85
N GLY A 107 17.64 0.99 -18.60
CA GLY A 107 18.32 -0.25 -18.98
C GLY A 107 18.64 -1.16 -17.79
N LYS A 108 17.90 -1.06 -16.68
CA LYS A 108 18.11 -1.86 -15.48
C LYS A 108 16.96 -2.83 -15.28
N ALA A 109 17.28 -4.03 -14.82
CA ALA A 109 16.27 -4.97 -14.35
C ALA A 109 15.62 -4.43 -13.05
N ALA A 110 14.28 -4.53 -12.97
CA ALA A 110 13.57 -4.30 -11.72
C ALA A 110 13.59 -5.60 -10.92
N SER A 111 14.53 -5.73 -10.01
CA SER A 111 14.65 -6.88 -9.12
C SER A 111 14.44 -6.48 -7.67
N GLY A 112 14.03 -7.44 -6.85
CA GLY A 112 13.83 -7.27 -5.43
C GLY A 112 12.43 -6.75 -5.06
N GLY A 113 12.19 -6.70 -3.75
CA GLY A 113 10.94 -6.24 -3.15
C GLY A 113 10.92 -4.74 -2.84
N LEU A 114 9.96 -4.34 -2.03
CA LEU A 114 9.75 -2.95 -1.62
C LEU A 114 11.00 -2.32 -0.98
N ALA A 115 11.69 -3.04 -0.09
CA ALA A 115 12.90 -2.54 0.56
C ALA A 115 14.02 -2.23 -0.46
N SER A 116 14.18 -3.07 -1.49
CA SER A 116 15.16 -2.83 -2.57
C SER A 116 14.82 -1.59 -3.38
N ALA A 117 13.53 -1.41 -3.71
CA ALA A 117 13.06 -0.23 -4.43
C ALA A 117 13.26 1.04 -3.61
N MET A 118 12.97 1.02 -2.30
CA MET A 118 13.22 2.14 -1.40
C MET A 118 14.71 2.48 -1.33
N GLY A 119 15.58 1.48 -1.18
CA GLY A 119 17.04 1.65 -1.16
C GLY A 119 17.57 2.32 -2.42
N TYR A 120 17.00 2.01 -3.59
CA TYR A 120 17.35 2.67 -4.85
C TYR A 120 17.11 4.19 -4.80
N PHE A 121 16.08 4.64 -4.08
CA PHE A 121 15.77 6.07 -3.88
C PHE A 121 16.39 6.66 -2.61
N LYS A 122 17.28 5.93 -1.95
CA LYS A 122 17.90 6.33 -0.66
C LYS A 122 16.86 6.57 0.44
N LEU A 123 15.74 5.86 0.39
CA LEU A 123 14.76 5.81 1.46
C LEU A 123 15.09 4.66 2.41
N HIS A 124 14.93 4.91 3.70
CA HIS A 124 15.10 3.88 4.72
C HIS A 124 13.79 3.14 4.94
N PHE A 125 13.82 1.81 4.83
CA PHE A 125 12.68 0.97 5.19
C PHE A 125 12.47 1.03 6.71
N LYS A 126 11.26 1.35 7.13
CA LYS A 126 10.90 1.50 8.55
C LYS A 126 10.11 0.28 9.01
N GLY A 127 10.49 -0.29 10.15
CA GLY A 127 9.78 -1.40 10.77
C GLY A 127 10.11 -2.78 10.19
N LYS A 128 9.31 -3.80 10.58
CA LYS A 128 9.46 -5.19 10.13
C LYS A 128 8.73 -5.36 8.79
N ALA A 129 9.42 -5.85 7.77
CA ALA A 129 8.81 -6.22 6.49
C ALA A 129 7.76 -7.33 6.66
N HIS A 130 6.87 -7.44 5.68
CA HIS A 130 5.75 -8.39 5.65
C HIS A 130 4.66 -8.13 6.71
N ARG A 131 4.64 -6.93 7.25
CA ARG A 131 3.50 -6.41 8.00
C ARG A 131 2.76 -5.40 7.13
N ALA A 132 1.48 -5.65 6.87
CA ALA A 132 0.68 -4.83 5.94
C ALA A 132 0.68 -3.34 6.28
N ASP A 133 0.57 -2.99 7.58
CA ASP A 133 0.63 -1.61 8.06
C ASP A 133 1.98 -0.94 7.81
N ILE A 134 3.06 -1.69 7.95
CA ILE A 134 4.44 -1.24 7.71
C ILE A 134 4.71 -1.11 6.21
N ASP A 135 4.34 -2.15 5.44
CA ASP A 135 4.55 -2.16 3.99
C ASP A 135 3.71 -1.07 3.31
N ALA A 136 2.49 -0.80 3.77
CA ALA A 136 1.66 0.30 3.28
C ALA A 136 2.32 1.67 3.50
N GLN A 137 2.87 1.93 4.70
CA GLN A 137 3.56 3.19 5.00
C GLN A 137 4.85 3.36 4.17
N ASN A 138 5.62 2.29 3.99
CA ASN A 138 6.82 2.31 3.14
C ASN A 138 6.46 2.48 1.66
N THR A 139 5.38 1.85 1.20
CA THR A 139 4.84 2.05 -0.15
C THR A 139 4.41 3.48 -0.38
N LEU A 140 3.73 4.10 0.59
CA LEU A 140 3.34 5.51 0.54
C LEU A 140 4.56 6.43 0.41
N ALA A 141 5.61 6.19 1.20
CA ALA A 141 6.85 6.96 1.12
C ALA A 141 7.50 6.87 -0.27
N LEU A 142 7.56 5.66 -0.83
CA LEU A 142 8.09 5.43 -2.18
C LEU A 142 7.20 6.08 -3.25
N PHE A 143 5.88 5.99 -3.12
CA PHE A 143 4.94 6.62 -4.04
C PHE A 143 5.13 8.14 -4.11
N PHE A 144 5.22 8.82 -2.97
CA PHE A 144 5.50 10.27 -2.94
C PHE A 144 6.87 10.61 -3.54
N LYS A 145 7.87 9.75 -3.33
CA LYS A 145 9.19 9.94 -3.95
C LYS A 145 9.17 9.83 -5.47
N LEU A 146 8.33 8.94 -6.01
CA LEU A 146 8.11 8.82 -7.45
C LEU A 146 7.37 10.04 -8.01
N LEU A 147 6.35 10.53 -7.30
CA LEU A 147 5.62 11.75 -7.67
C LEU A 147 6.55 12.98 -7.70
N GLU A 148 7.35 13.18 -6.64
CA GLU A 148 8.34 14.27 -6.57
C GLU A 148 9.29 14.25 -7.76
N ARG A 149 9.79 13.05 -8.09
CA ARG A 149 10.66 12.85 -9.23
C ARG A 149 9.99 13.20 -10.55
N GLN A 150 8.75 12.76 -10.76
CA GLN A 150 7.99 13.05 -11.97
C GLN A 150 7.76 14.55 -12.12
N ALA A 151 7.31 15.22 -11.06
CA ALA A 151 7.08 16.66 -11.06
C ALA A 151 8.36 17.46 -11.43
N LYS A 152 9.51 16.99 -10.94
CA LYS A 152 10.80 17.61 -11.29
C LYS A 152 11.15 17.41 -12.78
N LEU A 153 10.88 16.24 -13.35
CA LEU A 153 11.11 16.00 -14.78
C LEU A 153 10.20 16.87 -15.65
N GLU A 154 8.92 16.99 -15.33
CA GLU A 154 7.97 17.86 -16.04
C GLU A 154 8.44 19.32 -16.01
N SER A 155 8.87 19.81 -14.86
CA SER A 155 9.39 21.18 -14.72
C SER A 155 10.62 21.44 -15.61
N ILE A 156 11.53 20.47 -15.74
CA ILE A 156 12.70 20.58 -16.62
C ILE A 156 12.27 20.60 -18.09
N LEU A 157 11.34 19.74 -18.49
CA LEU A 157 10.84 19.67 -19.86
C LEU A 157 10.11 20.95 -20.27
N ASP A 158 9.31 21.52 -19.39
CA ASP A 158 8.59 22.77 -19.64
C ASP A 158 9.56 23.96 -19.76
N SER A 159 10.60 23.99 -18.94
CA SER A 159 11.66 25.01 -19.05
C SER A 159 12.41 24.92 -20.37
N ALA A 160 12.63 23.71 -20.90
CA ALA A 160 13.33 23.50 -22.16
C ALA A 160 12.49 23.86 -23.40
N LYS A 161 11.15 23.92 -23.30
CA LYS A 161 10.26 24.37 -24.40
C LYS A 161 10.17 25.88 -24.53
N THR A 162 10.66 26.63 -23.53
CA THR A 162 10.54 28.07 -23.45
C THR A 162 11.80 28.79 -24.02
N VAL A 163 12.79 28.02 -24.45
CA VAL A 163 14.02 28.48 -25.15
C VAL A 163 13.90 28.18 -26.64
#